data_d5ffe49adc8589e801ec473055efd41d
#
_entry.id   d5ffe49adc8589e801ec473055efd41d
#
_cell.length_a   1.000
_cell.length_b   1.000
_cell.length_c   1.000
_cell.angle_alpha   90.00
_cell.angle_beta   90.00
_cell.angle_gamma   90.00
#
_symmetry.space_group_name_H-M   'P 1'
#
loop_
_entity.id
_entity.type
_entity.pdbx_description
1 polymer ?
#
loop_
_entity_poly.entity_id
_entity_poly.type
_entity_poly.pdbx_seq_one_letter_code
_entity_poly.pdbx_strand_id
1 'polypeptide(L)'
;MWRTWLMIVAVAFPLWAQAAGAPFAERVRLGNSELALAGSGTFRYGGLFRVYSAAFYVGAGTPPAKVLERQVPKRLELVYARKVPRDAFIQAGEAVLARTLAPPELSRIRPALDTLHRHYRDVGDGDRYTLTYVPGRGTTLDLNGSPLVTLNDPAFAAAYFAIWLGPAPIDDGLREALLQRLGLDA
;
A
#
# COMPACT_ATOMS: atom_id res chain seq x y z
N MET A 1 -48.47 -30.32 43.62
CA MET A 1 -48.53 -29.30 42.53
C MET A 1 -47.20 -28.50 42.51
N TRP A 2 -46.20 -28.91 41.75
CA TRP A 2 -44.95 -28.20 41.64
C TRP A 2 -44.91 -27.55 40.27
N ARG A 3 -44.90 -26.21 40.24
CA ARG A 3 -44.75 -25.41 39.04
C ARG A 3 -43.26 -25.11 38.88
N THR A 4 -42.60 -25.82 37.95
CA THR A 4 -41.24 -25.55 37.50
C THR A 4 -41.25 -24.32 36.59
N TRP A 5 -40.58 -23.25 37.04
CA TRP A 5 -40.30 -22.07 36.21
C TRP A 5 -39.03 -22.32 35.40
N LEU A 6 -39.16 -22.48 34.11
CA LEU A 6 -38.04 -22.47 33.16
C LEU A 6 -37.63 -21.01 32.96
N MET A 7 -36.50 -20.61 33.53
CA MET A 7 -35.82 -19.34 33.15
C MET A 7 -35.14 -19.53 31.80
N ILE A 8 -35.68 -18.90 30.79
CA ILE A 8 -34.99 -18.74 29.48
C ILE A 8 -33.98 -17.59 29.65
N VAL A 9 -32.68 -17.94 29.78
CA VAL A 9 -31.59 -16.97 29.71
C VAL A 9 -31.39 -16.64 28.24
N ALA A 10 -31.93 -15.50 27.80
CA ALA A 10 -31.64 -14.93 26.51
C ALA A 10 -30.20 -14.40 26.51
N VAL A 11 -29.28 -15.18 25.98
CA VAL A 11 -27.92 -14.71 25.71
C VAL A 11 -28.01 -13.73 24.52
N ALA A 12 -28.05 -12.45 24.85
CA ALA A 12 -27.89 -11.38 23.86
C ALA A 12 -26.45 -11.40 23.38
N PHE A 13 -26.19 -12.01 22.23
CA PHE A 13 -24.95 -11.78 21.50
C PHE A 13 -24.97 -10.32 21.01
N PRO A 14 -23.99 -9.47 21.42
CA PRO A 14 -23.87 -8.18 20.80
C PRO A 14 -23.50 -8.42 19.33
N LEU A 15 -24.41 -8.11 18.42
CA LEU A 15 -24.07 -7.88 17.02
C LEU A 15 -23.08 -6.69 16.99
N TRP A 16 -21.81 -7.00 17.02
CA TRP A 16 -20.82 -6.06 16.51
C TRP A 16 -21.11 -5.95 15.01
N ALA A 17 -21.94 -4.99 14.65
CA ALA A 17 -22.02 -4.50 13.29
C ALA A 17 -20.59 -4.02 12.98
N GLN A 18 -19.80 -4.87 12.32
CA GLN A 18 -18.65 -4.43 11.61
C GLN A 18 -19.22 -3.47 10.56
N ALA A 19 -19.18 -2.17 10.90
CA ALA A 19 -19.26 -1.16 9.88
C ALA A 19 -18.25 -1.59 8.83
N ALA A 20 -18.70 -1.75 7.58
CA ALA A 20 -17.82 -1.94 6.43
C ALA A 20 -17.03 -0.63 6.27
N GLY A 21 -16.15 -0.37 7.25
CA GLY A 21 -15.20 0.72 7.24
C GLY A 21 -14.27 0.48 6.07
N ALA A 22 -13.83 1.55 5.44
CA ALA A 22 -12.80 1.49 4.42
C ALA A 22 -11.67 0.57 4.92
N PRO A 23 -11.10 -0.32 4.08
CA PRO A 23 -10.08 -1.29 4.51
C PRO A 23 -8.79 -0.62 5.01
N PHE A 24 -8.75 0.70 5.11
CA PHE A 24 -7.61 1.54 5.40
C PHE A 24 -7.89 2.50 6.54
N ALA A 25 -6.95 2.60 7.49
CA ALA A 25 -7.03 3.53 8.61
C ALA A 25 -6.79 4.98 8.13
N GLU A 26 -7.38 5.98 8.81
CA GLU A 26 -7.12 7.38 8.50
C GLU A 26 -5.68 7.81 8.84
N ARG A 27 -5.04 7.13 9.79
CA ARG A 27 -3.66 7.39 10.23
C ARG A 27 -2.93 6.10 10.53
N VAL A 28 -1.63 6.09 10.29
CA VAL A 28 -0.74 4.97 10.62
C VAL A 28 0.49 5.48 11.38
N ARG A 29 0.94 4.73 12.38
CA ARG A 29 2.17 5.03 13.11
C ARG A 29 3.38 4.43 12.41
N LEU A 30 4.46 5.21 12.36
CA LEU A 30 5.74 4.83 11.79
C LEU A 30 6.86 5.24 12.75
N GLY A 31 7.17 4.37 13.71
CA GLY A 31 8.04 4.72 14.83
C GLY A 31 7.43 5.87 15.66
N ASN A 32 8.16 6.97 15.79
CA ASN A 32 7.70 8.18 16.50
C ASN A 32 6.92 9.16 15.61
N SER A 33 6.78 8.87 14.32
CA SER A 33 6.03 9.69 13.37
C SER A 33 4.64 9.11 13.11
N GLU A 34 3.71 9.99 12.78
CA GLU A 34 2.37 9.63 12.33
C GLU A 34 2.22 10.06 10.87
N LEU A 35 1.71 9.18 10.02
CA LEU A 35 1.35 9.47 8.65
C LEU A 35 -0.17 9.50 8.53
N ALA A 36 -0.68 10.47 7.77
CA ALA A 36 -2.10 10.60 7.45
C ALA A 36 -2.40 9.95 6.09
N LEU A 37 -3.62 9.46 5.91
CA LEU A 37 -4.12 8.95 4.64
C LEU A 37 -4.23 10.09 3.63
N ALA A 38 -3.38 10.06 2.61
CA ALA A 38 -3.38 11.01 1.50
C ALA A 38 -4.45 10.70 0.45
N GLY A 39 -4.85 9.44 0.38
CA GLY A 39 -5.92 9.00 -0.50
C GLY A 39 -5.93 7.49 -0.68
N SER A 40 -7.01 6.99 -1.29
CA SER A 40 -7.18 5.56 -1.59
C SER A 40 -7.95 5.36 -2.88
N GLY A 41 -7.66 4.26 -3.57
CA GLY A 41 -8.31 3.91 -4.82
C GLY A 41 -8.27 2.43 -5.12
N THR A 42 -8.82 2.03 -6.27
CA THR A 42 -8.86 0.63 -6.70
C THR A 42 -8.20 0.48 -8.06
N PHE A 43 -7.22 -0.40 -8.15
CA PHE A 43 -6.65 -0.81 -9.43
C PHE A 43 -7.50 -1.88 -10.09
N ARG A 44 -7.82 -1.65 -11.38
CA ARG A 44 -8.58 -2.58 -12.22
C ARG A 44 -7.81 -2.91 -13.49
N TYR A 45 -7.50 -4.18 -13.67
CA TYR A 45 -6.89 -4.64 -14.92
C TYR A 45 -7.91 -4.60 -16.07
N GLY A 46 -7.54 -3.97 -17.18
CA GLY A 46 -8.44 -3.76 -18.32
C GLY A 46 -9.70 -2.96 -17.98
N GLY A 47 -9.69 -2.15 -16.91
CA GLY A 47 -10.82 -1.35 -16.45
C GLY A 47 -11.93 -2.14 -15.75
N LEU A 48 -11.96 -3.46 -15.87
CA LEU A 48 -13.06 -4.34 -15.42
C LEU A 48 -12.70 -5.16 -14.18
N PHE A 49 -11.52 -5.77 -14.16
CA PHE A 49 -11.17 -6.76 -13.13
C PHE A 49 -10.46 -6.09 -11.96
N ARG A 50 -11.15 -5.97 -10.82
CA ARG A 50 -10.54 -5.49 -9.59
C ARG A 50 -9.37 -6.41 -9.19
N VAL A 51 -8.18 -5.83 -9.05
CA VAL A 51 -6.96 -6.55 -8.63
C VAL A 51 -6.66 -6.27 -7.17
N TYR A 52 -6.58 -4.99 -6.79
CA TYR A 52 -6.37 -4.57 -5.41
C TYR A 52 -7.00 -3.19 -5.14
N SER A 53 -7.24 -2.91 -3.87
CA SER A 53 -7.44 -1.54 -3.38
C SER A 53 -6.12 -1.06 -2.77
N ALA A 54 -5.80 0.22 -2.98
CA ALA A 54 -4.58 0.85 -2.49
C ALA A 54 -4.87 2.05 -1.61
N ALA A 55 -3.99 2.31 -0.64
CA ALA A 55 -3.97 3.51 0.18
C ALA A 55 -2.56 4.06 0.29
N PHE A 56 -2.44 5.38 0.18
CA PHE A 56 -1.18 6.08 0.34
C PHE A 56 -1.19 6.95 1.58
N TYR A 57 -0.09 6.90 2.33
CA TYR A 57 0.09 7.64 3.57
C TYR A 57 1.38 8.46 3.54
N VAL A 58 1.30 9.68 4.02
CA VAL A 58 2.42 10.61 4.11
C VAL A 58 2.21 11.57 5.28
N GLY A 59 3.23 12.32 5.70
CA GLY A 59 3.10 13.34 6.73
C GLY A 59 2.06 14.40 6.34
N ALA A 60 1.25 14.84 7.31
CA ALA A 60 0.26 15.87 7.09
C ALA A 60 0.91 17.14 6.52
N GLY A 61 0.26 17.81 5.57
CA GLY A 61 0.77 19.01 4.91
C GLY A 61 1.88 18.76 3.88
N THR A 62 2.21 17.52 3.54
CA THR A 62 3.17 17.23 2.46
C THR A 62 2.56 17.62 1.11
N PRO A 63 3.19 18.53 0.33
CA PRO A 63 2.69 18.88 -0.99
C PRO A 63 2.74 17.69 -1.96
N PRO A 64 1.79 17.54 -2.89
CA PRO A 64 1.78 16.45 -3.87
C PRO A 64 3.10 16.33 -4.67
N ALA A 65 3.71 17.44 -5.03
CA ALA A 65 4.98 17.47 -5.78
C ALA A 65 6.17 16.90 -4.98
N LYS A 66 6.07 16.80 -3.65
CA LYS A 66 7.17 16.38 -2.77
C LYS A 66 7.06 14.94 -2.27
N VAL A 67 5.97 14.23 -2.57
CA VAL A 67 5.74 12.88 -2.02
C VAL A 67 6.83 11.86 -2.37
N LEU A 68 7.54 12.05 -3.48
CA LEU A 68 8.64 11.17 -3.92
C LEU A 68 10.02 11.60 -3.40
N GLU A 69 10.13 12.75 -2.73
CA GLU A 69 11.40 13.22 -2.20
C GLU A 69 11.97 12.25 -1.14
N ARG A 70 13.32 12.18 -1.08
CA ARG A 70 14.06 11.21 -0.23
C ARG A 70 13.93 11.45 1.26
N GLN A 71 13.64 12.69 1.68
CA GLN A 71 13.42 13.04 3.08
C GLN A 71 12.00 12.80 3.56
N VAL A 72 11.07 12.44 2.68
CA VAL A 72 9.65 12.27 2.99
C VAL A 72 9.36 10.82 3.33
N PRO A 73 9.04 10.50 4.61
CA PRO A 73 8.56 9.17 4.99
C PRO A 73 7.19 8.92 4.37
N LYS A 74 6.97 7.71 3.88
CA LYS A 74 5.75 7.35 3.14
C LYS A 74 5.42 5.88 3.26
N ARG A 75 4.14 5.55 3.09
CA ARG A 75 3.66 4.17 3.10
C ARG A 75 2.59 3.97 2.05
N LEU A 76 2.68 2.86 1.33
CA LEU A 76 1.67 2.39 0.39
C LEU A 76 1.17 1.03 0.86
N GLU A 77 -0.14 0.85 0.94
CA GLU A 77 -0.79 -0.41 1.25
C GLU A 77 -1.60 -0.88 0.06
N LEU A 78 -1.50 -2.18 -0.26
CA LEU A 78 -2.23 -2.84 -1.34
C LEU A 78 -2.98 -4.03 -0.76
N VAL A 79 -4.32 -3.99 -0.74
CA VAL A 79 -5.18 -5.09 -0.31
C VAL A 79 -5.73 -5.78 -1.54
N TYR A 80 -5.35 -7.03 -1.76
CA TYR A 80 -5.70 -7.78 -2.94
C TYR A 80 -7.14 -8.30 -2.87
N ALA A 81 -7.82 -8.35 -4.02
CA ALA A 81 -9.19 -8.82 -4.17
C ALA A 81 -9.26 -10.12 -4.99
N ARG A 82 -8.12 -10.75 -5.24
CA ARG A 82 -8.00 -11.98 -6.02
C ARG A 82 -6.59 -12.55 -5.93
N LYS A 83 -6.44 -13.81 -6.35
CA LYS A 83 -5.12 -14.43 -6.48
C LYS A 83 -4.30 -13.71 -7.54
N VAL A 84 -3.06 -13.32 -7.18
CA VAL A 84 -2.06 -12.71 -8.08
C VAL A 84 -0.73 -13.41 -7.85
N PRO A 85 -0.14 -14.05 -8.86
CA PRO A 85 1.16 -14.69 -8.75
C PRO A 85 2.28 -13.64 -8.62
N ARG A 86 3.35 -13.97 -7.91
CA ARG A 86 4.50 -13.08 -7.69
C ARG A 86 5.08 -12.49 -8.98
N ASP A 87 5.13 -13.29 -10.03
CA ASP A 87 5.73 -12.87 -11.30
C ASP A 87 4.93 -11.75 -11.97
N ALA A 88 3.61 -11.64 -11.70
CA ALA A 88 2.80 -10.54 -12.20
C ALA A 88 3.22 -9.19 -11.58
N PHE A 89 3.64 -9.16 -10.30
CA PHE A 89 4.18 -7.94 -9.67
C PHE A 89 5.48 -7.52 -10.31
N ILE A 90 6.37 -8.50 -10.54
CA ILE A 90 7.68 -8.27 -11.16
C ILE A 90 7.49 -7.69 -12.56
N GLN A 91 6.68 -8.34 -13.39
CA GLN A 91 6.42 -7.89 -14.77
C GLN A 91 5.78 -6.50 -14.81
N ALA A 92 4.78 -6.23 -13.98
CA ALA A 92 4.11 -4.94 -13.93
C ALA A 92 5.06 -3.81 -13.48
N GLY A 93 5.84 -4.04 -12.43
CA GLY A 93 6.83 -3.09 -11.92
C GLY A 93 7.94 -2.80 -12.94
N GLU A 94 8.53 -3.85 -13.51
CA GLU A 94 9.56 -3.73 -14.56
C GLU A 94 9.06 -2.95 -15.79
N ALA A 95 7.84 -3.19 -16.24
CA ALA A 95 7.26 -2.50 -17.36
C ALA A 95 7.12 -0.98 -17.12
N VAL A 96 6.73 -0.58 -15.88
CA VAL A 96 6.66 0.84 -15.52
C VAL A 96 8.06 1.44 -15.41
N LEU A 97 8.98 0.78 -14.70
CA LEU A 97 10.35 1.28 -14.50
C LEU A 97 11.09 1.42 -15.82
N ALA A 98 10.95 0.46 -16.74
CA ALA A 98 11.61 0.50 -18.04
C ALA A 98 11.15 1.66 -18.94
N ARG A 99 9.89 2.12 -18.80
CA ARG A 99 9.37 3.26 -19.56
C ARG A 99 9.61 4.61 -18.89
N THR A 100 9.94 4.64 -17.60
CA THR A 100 10.02 5.88 -16.80
C THR A 100 11.43 6.26 -16.41
N LEU A 101 12.35 5.30 -16.32
CA LEU A 101 13.75 5.53 -15.94
C LEU A 101 14.69 5.45 -17.15
N ALA A 102 15.68 6.34 -17.18
CA ALA A 102 16.79 6.20 -18.11
C ALA A 102 17.62 4.93 -17.77
N PRO A 103 18.25 4.28 -18.77
CA PRO A 103 19.01 3.05 -18.53
C PRO A 103 20.05 3.11 -17.40
N PRO A 104 20.81 4.21 -17.19
CA PRO A 104 21.74 4.32 -16.08
C PRO A 104 21.04 4.34 -14.70
N GLU A 105 19.84 4.95 -14.61
CA GLU A 105 19.07 5.01 -13.37
C GLU A 105 18.50 3.65 -13.03
N LEU A 106 17.94 2.95 -14.01
CA LEU A 106 17.45 1.58 -13.84
C LEU A 106 18.59 0.63 -13.42
N SER A 107 19.76 0.73 -14.06
CA SER A 107 20.94 -0.07 -13.70
C SER A 107 21.40 0.19 -12.26
N ARG A 108 21.33 1.43 -11.80
CA ARG A 108 21.73 1.79 -10.43
C ARG A 108 20.83 1.15 -9.35
N ILE A 109 19.54 1.04 -9.58
CA ILE A 109 18.60 0.44 -8.61
C ILE A 109 18.45 -1.08 -8.80
N ARG A 110 19.04 -1.66 -9.83
CA ARG A 110 18.91 -3.10 -10.17
C ARG A 110 19.20 -4.03 -8.99
N PRO A 111 20.29 -3.87 -8.22
CA PRO A 111 20.56 -4.77 -7.08
C PRO A 111 19.47 -4.77 -6.01
N ALA A 112 18.89 -3.59 -5.72
CA ALA A 112 17.78 -3.44 -4.78
C ALA A 112 16.51 -4.07 -5.35
N LEU A 113 16.22 -3.85 -6.63
CA LEU A 113 15.07 -4.39 -7.34
C LEU A 113 15.12 -5.92 -7.39
N ASP A 114 16.26 -6.53 -7.74
CA ASP A 114 16.45 -7.98 -7.74
C ASP A 114 16.28 -8.58 -6.34
N THR A 115 16.74 -7.85 -5.31
CA THR A 115 16.52 -8.27 -3.92
C THR A 115 15.04 -8.25 -3.57
N LEU A 116 14.30 -7.20 -3.91
CA LEU A 116 12.86 -7.13 -3.70
C LEU A 116 12.14 -8.28 -4.41
N HIS A 117 12.47 -8.56 -5.68
CA HIS A 117 11.86 -9.60 -6.49
C HIS A 117 12.00 -11.00 -5.87
N ARG A 118 13.13 -11.30 -5.22
CA ARG A 118 13.31 -12.58 -4.51
C ARG A 118 12.40 -12.75 -3.31
N HIS A 119 11.92 -11.65 -2.73
CA HIS A 119 11.07 -11.67 -1.52
C HIS A 119 9.58 -11.61 -1.81
N TYR A 120 9.18 -11.30 -3.05
CA TYR A 120 7.77 -11.39 -3.41
C TYR A 120 7.21 -12.80 -3.25
N ARG A 121 5.95 -12.88 -2.86
CA ARG A 121 5.15 -14.10 -2.71
C ARG A 121 3.89 -13.97 -3.55
N ASP A 122 3.29 -15.10 -3.92
CA ASP A 122 1.92 -15.11 -4.41
C ASP A 122 0.99 -14.57 -3.32
N VAL A 123 -0.07 -13.88 -3.73
CA VAL A 123 -1.11 -13.39 -2.82
C VAL A 123 -2.48 -13.89 -3.24
N GLY A 124 -3.40 -13.92 -2.28
CA GLY A 124 -4.81 -14.23 -2.47
C GLY A 124 -5.73 -13.08 -2.11
N ASP A 125 -7.04 -13.34 -2.11
CA ASP A 125 -8.03 -12.38 -1.66
C ASP A 125 -7.84 -12.05 -0.18
N GLY A 126 -7.85 -10.77 0.15
CA GLY A 126 -7.62 -10.24 1.49
C GLY A 126 -6.15 -10.06 1.89
N ASP A 127 -5.19 -10.64 1.16
CA ASP A 127 -3.77 -10.43 1.46
C ASP A 127 -3.39 -8.95 1.27
N ARG A 128 -2.45 -8.50 2.11
CA ARG A 128 -1.99 -7.11 2.14
C ARG A 128 -0.49 -7.01 1.98
N TYR A 129 -0.02 -6.43 0.90
CA TYR A 129 1.32 -5.88 0.83
C TYR A 129 1.36 -4.46 1.39
N THR A 130 2.42 -4.18 2.15
CA THR A 130 2.74 -2.84 2.63
C THR A 130 4.16 -2.49 2.24
N LEU A 131 4.33 -1.35 1.59
CA LEU A 131 5.63 -0.78 1.27
C LEU A 131 5.81 0.47 2.10
N THR A 132 6.81 0.48 2.99
CA THR A 132 7.06 1.57 3.92
C THR A 132 8.47 2.12 3.73
N TYR A 133 8.59 3.41 3.45
CA TYR A 133 9.89 4.09 3.38
C TYR A 133 10.09 5.03 4.56
N VAL A 134 11.22 4.89 5.23
CA VAL A 134 11.69 5.79 6.30
C VAL A 134 13.07 6.30 5.94
N PRO A 135 13.27 7.63 5.84
CA PRO A 135 14.58 8.22 5.62
C PRO A 135 15.61 7.69 6.61
N GLY A 136 16.78 7.26 6.12
CA GLY A 136 17.86 6.68 6.93
C GLY A 136 17.64 5.22 7.36
N ARG A 137 16.42 4.65 7.20
CA ARG A 137 16.14 3.24 7.51
C ARG A 137 15.86 2.39 6.27
N GLY A 138 15.50 3.04 5.15
CA GLY A 138 15.22 2.38 3.89
C GLY A 138 13.76 2.04 3.65
N THR A 139 13.52 1.16 2.68
CA THR A 139 12.20 0.70 2.25
C THR A 139 11.95 -0.72 2.73
N THR A 140 10.92 -0.93 3.52
CA THR A 140 10.49 -2.26 4.00
C THR A 140 9.28 -2.72 3.21
N LEU A 141 9.33 -3.97 2.71
CA LEU A 141 8.18 -4.69 2.18
C LEU A 141 7.65 -5.64 3.25
N ASP A 142 6.35 -5.55 3.55
CA ASP A 142 5.64 -6.46 4.46
C ASP A 142 4.54 -7.20 3.71
N LEU A 143 4.27 -8.43 4.11
CA LEU A 143 3.07 -9.19 3.72
C LEU A 143 2.27 -9.52 4.98
N ASN A 144 1.02 -9.08 5.04
CA ASN A 144 0.11 -9.30 6.17
C ASN A 144 0.71 -8.88 7.53
N GLY A 145 1.48 -7.77 7.54
CA GLY A 145 2.14 -7.26 8.73
C GLY A 145 3.46 -7.95 9.11
N SER A 146 3.88 -8.95 8.33
CA SER A 146 5.18 -9.63 8.54
C SER A 146 6.21 -9.05 7.57
N PRO A 147 7.32 -8.45 8.05
CA PRO A 147 8.35 -7.89 7.20
C PRO A 147 9.07 -9.00 6.42
N LEU A 148 9.23 -8.80 5.11
CA LEU A 148 9.92 -9.72 4.20
C LEU A 148 11.35 -9.26 3.92
N VAL A 149 11.56 -7.97 3.68
CA VAL A 149 12.86 -7.39 3.33
C VAL A 149 12.87 -5.90 3.62
N THR A 150 14.05 -5.38 3.97
CA THR A 150 14.32 -3.94 4.05
C THR A 150 15.50 -3.60 3.13
N LEU A 151 15.31 -2.62 2.26
CA LEU A 151 16.27 -2.15 1.27
C LEU A 151 16.72 -0.74 1.63
N ASN A 152 18.00 -0.58 1.93
CA ASN A 152 18.55 0.74 2.30
C ASN A 152 19.11 1.47 1.07
N ASP A 153 18.23 1.83 0.15
CA ASP A 153 18.54 2.58 -1.08
C ASP A 153 17.48 3.67 -1.30
N PRO A 154 17.80 4.96 -1.02
CA PRO A 154 16.85 6.05 -1.24
C PRO A 154 16.50 6.31 -2.72
N ALA A 155 17.38 5.94 -3.64
CA ALA A 155 17.10 6.06 -5.07
C ALA A 155 16.11 5.00 -5.53
N PHE A 156 16.27 3.77 -5.04
CA PHE A 156 15.27 2.71 -5.21
C PHE A 156 13.91 3.15 -4.67
N ALA A 157 13.85 3.71 -3.45
CA ALA A 157 12.59 4.15 -2.86
C ALA A 157 11.85 5.14 -3.77
N ALA A 158 12.53 6.20 -4.24
CA ALA A 158 11.93 7.20 -5.11
C ALA A 158 11.40 6.58 -6.41
N ALA A 159 12.21 5.75 -7.08
CA ALA A 159 11.84 5.09 -8.32
C ALA A 159 10.70 4.09 -8.15
N TYR A 160 10.72 3.30 -7.07
CA TYR A 160 9.73 2.26 -6.87
C TYR A 160 8.36 2.81 -6.47
N PHE A 161 8.29 3.81 -5.60
CA PHE A 161 7.03 4.51 -5.29
C PHE A 161 6.47 5.27 -6.51
N ALA A 162 7.33 5.69 -7.45
CA ALA A 162 6.89 6.34 -8.68
C ALA A 162 6.07 5.43 -9.60
N ILE A 163 6.10 4.11 -9.41
CA ILE A 163 5.21 3.17 -10.11
C ILE A 163 3.74 3.54 -9.90
N TRP A 164 3.37 4.04 -8.73
CA TRP A 164 2.00 4.49 -8.41
C TRP A 164 1.82 6.00 -8.40
N LEU A 165 2.87 6.76 -8.03
CA LEU A 165 2.77 8.19 -7.70
C LEU A 165 3.51 9.10 -8.69
N GLY A 166 4.25 8.52 -9.62
CA GLY A 166 5.08 9.26 -10.58
C GLY A 166 4.28 9.87 -11.73
N PRO A 167 4.99 10.54 -12.66
CA PRO A 167 4.37 11.22 -13.82
C PRO A 167 3.83 10.26 -14.90
N ALA A 168 4.29 9.00 -14.91
CA ALA A 168 3.78 7.96 -15.82
C ALA A 168 3.51 6.67 -15.01
N PRO A 169 2.48 6.68 -14.16
CA PRO A 169 2.20 5.61 -13.21
C PRO A 169 1.67 4.35 -13.89
N ILE A 170 1.44 3.31 -13.09
CA ILE A 170 0.76 2.09 -13.55
C ILE A 170 -0.69 2.37 -13.98
N ASP A 171 -1.34 3.37 -13.36
CA ASP A 171 -2.72 3.81 -13.65
C ASP A 171 -2.91 5.26 -13.17
N ASP A 172 -3.34 6.15 -14.08
CA ASP A 172 -3.50 7.58 -13.79
C ASP A 172 -4.65 7.83 -12.80
N GLY A 173 -5.77 7.15 -12.97
CA GLY A 173 -6.93 7.30 -12.08
C GLY A 173 -6.63 6.83 -10.65
N LEU A 174 -5.84 5.74 -10.50
CA LEU A 174 -5.37 5.31 -9.20
C LEU A 174 -4.43 6.35 -8.58
N ARG A 175 -3.49 6.91 -9.36
CA ARG A 175 -2.59 7.97 -8.88
C ARG A 175 -3.37 9.17 -8.35
N GLU A 176 -4.34 9.66 -9.11
CA GLU A 176 -5.21 10.77 -8.69
C GLU A 176 -5.93 10.45 -7.38
N ALA A 177 -6.50 9.24 -7.26
CA ALA A 177 -7.19 8.79 -6.06
C ALA A 177 -6.25 8.66 -4.84
N LEU A 178 -4.99 8.26 -5.04
CA LEU A 178 -3.99 8.15 -3.95
C LEU A 178 -3.50 9.51 -3.43
N LEU A 179 -3.60 10.57 -4.23
CA LEU A 179 -3.14 11.91 -3.90
C LEU A 179 -4.29 12.91 -3.62
N GLN A 180 -5.55 12.47 -3.69
CA GLN A 180 -6.73 13.33 -3.73
C GLN A 180 -6.91 14.23 -2.50
N ARG A 181 -6.37 13.83 -1.33
CA ARG A 181 -6.48 14.62 -0.09
C ARG A 181 -5.31 15.58 0.11
N LEU A 182 -4.25 15.47 -0.71
CA LEU A 182 -3.11 16.36 -0.63
C LEU A 182 -3.44 17.70 -1.30
N GLY A 183 -3.33 18.80 -0.56
CA GLY A 183 -3.64 20.15 -1.06
C GLY A 183 -5.05 20.63 -0.72
N LEU A 184 -5.85 19.85 0.01
CA LEU A 184 -7.15 20.30 0.53
C LEU A 184 -7.01 21.10 1.84
N ASP A 185 -5.85 21.01 2.51
CA ASP A 185 -5.54 21.64 3.79
C ASP A 185 -4.54 22.82 3.66
N ALA A 186 -4.43 23.41 2.45
CA ALA A 186 -3.53 24.54 2.18
C ALA A 186 -4.27 25.86 2.07
#